data_7ba606d6db3fef735062d5d9ca9b7635
#
_entry.id   7ba606d6db3fef735062d5d9ca9b7635
#
_cell.length_a   1.000
_cell.length_b   1.000
_cell.length_c   1.000
_cell.angle_alpha   90.00
_cell.angle_beta   90.00
_cell.angle_gamma   90.00
#
_symmetry.space_group_name_H-M   'P 1'
#
loop_
_entity.id
_entity.type
_entity.pdbx_description
1 polymer ?
#
loop_
_entity_poly.entity_id
_entity_poly.type
_entity_poly.pdbx_seq_one_letter_code
_entity_poly.pdbx_strand_id
1 'polypeptide(L)'
;MTSGRRRVRNALPAATAVLALGSMALAAAPAQASEAPPLPGKHGVQAPPAPASQAELKARLKSATSHFSPTAPTAPNTASPAPGASKTPAGQDPKIIGGTPAAVGEAPWMVQLFYNDPVTNQGVFCGGTLVAPGKVLTAAHCVAGRDWAKNGVVLGGTVQYPLNGDVHGGRLVNVARQWSNPAFDTGTLTGDVAVLTLAAPLPYQTLQPAASDESVAYQPGTPATVYGWGRTSSTSQDVSMSLLKATIPVQSDATCAAFYNQAPENSFVPGQMACAGNPASGADAGTVSPCNGDSGGPLVVGNRIVGVVSWGREDCVAAGSYSVYSKLSTFAGLVGPRVDDTDLNFDGRADLFARNDSTGEGFAYYSQGITIGNRYSLGDWRGYDLVRQTDLDRDQRQDFVLRTTGGHLDWYHYSAAANAFVHQDLGGGWGAMKSIVLPGDLNGDALTDLLAVDAGGQLWLYPGNGDGSFGNRSALGGGWGSMVLVGKGDYTGDGKADLLAQDTSGKLWLYPGTGRGAFGNRSLAGSAGWTFPAYAATGDVDGDGRADLFARDGAGVLWLYPGNGRGAFGDRYQIGGGWNGYSLIG
;
A
#
# COMPACT_ATOMS: atom_id res chain seq x y z
N MET A 1 -51.91 -56.22 50.26
CA MET A 1 -52.99 -55.34 50.67
C MET A 1 -52.86 -54.01 49.89
N THR A 2 -53.92 -53.69 49.15
CA THR A 2 -54.32 -52.39 48.60
C THR A 2 -53.42 -51.79 47.51
N SER A 3 -53.75 -51.95 46.22
CA SER A 3 -54.77 -51.18 45.46
C SER A 3 -54.38 -49.74 45.24
N GLY A 4 -54.15 -49.38 43.96
CA GLY A 4 -54.06 -47.97 43.61
C GLY A 4 -53.92 -47.72 42.12
N ARG A 5 -54.96 -47.61 41.48
CA ARG A 5 -55.44 -47.04 40.19
C ARG A 5 -54.42 -46.25 39.30
N ARG A 6 -54.31 -46.72 38.06
CA ARG A 6 -53.87 -46.03 36.85
C ARG A 6 -54.73 -44.78 36.57
N ARG A 7 -54.07 -43.66 36.27
CA ARG A 7 -54.67 -42.58 35.49
C ARG A 7 -53.85 -42.37 34.21
N VAL A 8 -54.52 -42.58 33.12
CA VAL A 8 -54.10 -42.23 31.77
C VAL A 8 -54.13 -40.71 31.68
N ARG A 9 -53.05 -40.07 31.26
CA ARG A 9 -53.04 -38.68 30.81
C ARG A 9 -52.62 -38.64 29.36
N ASN A 10 -53.56 -38.17 28.55
CA ASN A 10 -53.38 -37.87 27.13
C ASN A 10 -52.29 -36.84 26.94
N ALA A 11 -51.32 -37.17 26.11
CA ALA A 11 -50.33 -36.27 25.62
C ALA A 11 -50.89 -35.56 24.37
N LEU A 12 -51.02 -34.22 24.43
CA LEU A 12 -51.15 -33.37 23.25
C LEU A 12 -49.77 -33.17 22.65
N PRO A 13 -49.61 -33.15 21.31
CA PRO A 13 -48.32 -32.85 20.69
C PRO A 13 -48.02 -31.36 20.80
N ALA A 14 -46.87 -31.03 21.37
CA ALA A 14 -46.30 -29.67 21.33
C ALA A 14 -45.86 -29.37 19.88
N ALA A 15 -46.55 -28.41 19.27
CA ALA A 15 -46.10 -27.82 18.03
C ALA A 15 -44.85 -26.95 18.33
N THR A 16 -43.69 -27.41 17.90
CA THR A 16 -42.45 -26.64 17.86
C THR A 16 -42.59 -25.61 16.75
N ALA A 17 -42.86 -24.35 17.15
CA ALA A 17 -42.69 -23.21 16.26
C ALA A 17 -41.20 -23.00 16.05
N VAL A 18 -40.70 -23.39 14.90
CA VAL A 18 -39.37 -22.99 14.41
C VAL A 18 -39.49 -21.50 14.04
N LEU A 19 -39.00 -20.61 14.89
CA LEU A 19 -38.71 -19.26 14.50
C LEU A 19 -37.54 -19.32 13.52
N ALA A 20 -37.83 -19.22 12.22
CA ALA A 20 -36.85 -18.87 11.22
C ALA A 20 -36.45 -17.43 11.45
N LEU A 21 -35.32 -17.22 12.13
CA LEU A 21 -34.58 -15.96 12.06
C LEU A 21 -34.10 -15.83 10.61
N GLY A 22 -34.89 -15.14 9.82
CA GLY A 22 -34.45 -14.66 8.52
C GLY A 22 -33.31 -13.68 8.74
N SER A 23 -32.09 -14.13 8.56
CA SER A 23 -30.96 -13.25 8.28
C SER A 23 -31.32 -12.48 7.00
N MET A 24 -31.77 -11.24 7.15
CA MET A 24 -31.77 -10.30 6.05
C MET A 24 -30.30 -10.03 5.72
N ALA A 25 -29.78 -10.78 4.76
CA ALA A 25 -28.63 -10.31 4.03
C ALA A 25 -29.04 -8.99 3.38
N LEU A 26 -28.54 -7.87 3.90
CA LEU A 26 -28.56 -6.62 3.16
C LEU A 26 -27.65 -6.86 1.95
N ALA A 27 -28.24 -7.33 0.86
CA ALA A 27 -27.60 -7.19 -0.44
C ALA A 27 -27.34 -5.70 -0.61
N ALA A 28 -26.08 -5.29 -0.60
CA ALA A 28 -25.70 -3.95 -0.99
C ALA A 28 -26.19 -3.78 -2.44
N ALA A 29 -27.35 -3.15 -2.61
CA ALA A 29 -27.75 -2.67 -3.92
C ALA A 29 -26.62 -1.75 -4.40
N PRO A 30 -26.26 -1.79 -5.70
CA PRO A 30 -25.29 -0.84 -6.24
C PRO A 30 -25.73 0.56 -5.81
N ALA A 31 -24.84 1.28 -5.14
CA ALA A 31 -25.12 2.60 -4.61
C ALA A 31 -25.62 3.48 -5.76
N GLN A 32 -26.92 3.75 -5.76
CA GLN A 32 -27.51 4.69 -6.72
C GLN A 32 -27.12 6.09 -6.26
N ALA A 33 -26.48 6.83 -7.15
CA ALA A 33 -26.14 8.21 -6.92
C ALA A 33 -27.42 9.01 -6.59
N SER A 34 -27.53 9.46 -5.34
CA SER A 34 -28.56 10.41 -4.93
C SER A 34 -28.09 11.80 -5.34
N GLU A 35 -28.83 12.48 -6.19
CA GLU A 35 -28.50 13.87 -6.57
C GLU A 35 -28.59 14.76 -5.33
N ALA A 36 -27.42 15.17 -4.83
CA ALA A 36 -27.30 16.28 -3.90
C ALA A 36 -27.43 17.61 -4.66
N PRO A 37 -27.91 18.70 -4.01
CA PRO A 37 -27.83 20.02 -4.62
C PRO A 37 -26.39 20.28 -5.08
N PRO A 38 -26.18 20.87 -6.27
CA PRO A 38 -24.88 21.01 -6.87
C PRO A 38 -23.95 21.83 -5.98
N LEU A 39 -22.82 21.22 -5.60
CA LEU A 39 -21.70 21.98 -5.07
C LEU A 39 -21.11 22.83 -6.20
N PRO A 40 -20.63 24.05 -5.93
CA PRO A 40 -20.00 24.87 -6.95
C PRO A 40 -18.79 24.14 -7.53
N GLY A 41 -18.71 23.98 -8.86
CA GLY A 41 -17.54 23.45 -9.54
C GLY A 41 -17.65 22.04 -10.12
N LYS A 42 -18.83 21.60 -10.57
CA LYS A 42 -19.01 20.27 -11.21
C LYS A 42 -18.23 20.13 -12.50
N HIS A 43 -17.24 19.24 -12.50
CA HIS A 43 -16.76 18.53 -13.68
C HIS A 43 -17.09 17.04 -13.52
N GLY A 44 -17.57 16.39 -14.58
CA GLY A 44 -18.09 15.03 -14.51
C GLY A 44 -17.03 14.03 -13.99
N VAL A 45 -17.43 13.25 -12.98
CA VAL A 45 -16.61 12.16 -12.43
C VAL A 45 -16.50 11.07 -13.48
N GLN A 46 -15.30 10.71 -13.87
CA GLN A 46 -15.04 9.51 -14.64
C GLN A 46 -15.01 8.35 -13.64
N ALA A 47 -15.93 7.40 -13.81
CA ALA A 47 -15.88 6.16 -13.01
C ALA A 47 -14.51 5.48 -13.18
N PRO A 48 -13.97 4.84 -12.13
CA PRO A 48 -12.74 4.08 -12.28
C PRO A 48 -12.90 3.07 -13.42
N PRO A 49 -11.84 2.82 -14.21
CA PRO A 49 -11.91 1.87 -15.31
C PRO A 49 -12.43 0.53 -14.77
N ALA A 50 -13.45 -0.02 -15.45
CA ALA A 50 -13.94 -1.35 -15.09
C ALA A 50 -12.79 -2.36 -15.12
N PRO A 51 -12.71 -3.30 -14.17
CA PRO A 51 -11.68 -4.32 -14.17
C PRO A 51 -11.67 -5.04 -15.52
N ALA A 52 -10.50 -5.16 -16.14
CA ALA A 52 -10.35 -5.87 -17.40
C ALA A 52 -10.73 -7.35 -17.21
N SER A 53 -11.39 -7.93 -18.22
CA SER A 53 -11.72 -9.36 -18.16
C SER A 53 -10.47 -10.24 -18.15
N GLN A 54 -10.54 -11.44 -17.56
CA GLN A 54 -9.42 -12.38 -17.57
C GLN A 54 -8.96 -12.76 -18.99
N ALA A 55 -9.89 -12.78 -19.96
CA ALA A 55 -9.57 -13.02 -21.38
C ALA A 55 -8.72 -11.87 -21.95
N GLU A 56 -9.07 -10.64 -21.64
CA GLU A 56 -8.31 -9.44 -22.04
C GLU A 56 -6.93 -9.42 -21.39
N LEU A 57 -6.85 -9.69 -20.09
CA LEU A 57 -5.57 -9.74 -19.36
C LEU A 57 -4.63 -10.80 -19.94
N LYS A 58 -5.16 -11.98 -20.29
CA LYS A 58 -4.39 -13.02 -20.98
C LYS A 58 -3.93 -12.58 -22.37
N ALA A 59 -4.74 -11.82 -23.09
CA ALA A 59 -4.36 -11.28 -24.40
C ALA A 59 -3.24 -10.24 -24.26
N ARG A 60 -3.33 -9.32 -23.29
CA ARG A 60 -2.26 -8.36 -22.97
C ARG A 60 -0.97 -9.08 -22.58
N LEU A 61 -1.04 -10.07 -21.69
CA LEU A 61 0.09 -10.89 -21.28
C LEU A 61 0.75 -11.57 -22.48
N LYS A 62 -0.03 -12.24 -23.32
CA LYS A 62 0.49 -12.92 -24.52
C LYS A 62 1.16 -11.94 -25.48
N SER A 63 0.59 -10.77 -25.67
CA SER A 63 1.20 -9.72 -26.50
C SER A 63 2.52 -9.24 -25.91
N ALA A 64 2.57 -8.92 -24.62
CA ALA A 64 3.77 -8.44 -23.96
C ALA A 64 4.89 -9.51 -23.92
N THR A 65 4.55 -10.77 -23.59
CA THR A 65 5.53 -11.87 -23.52
C THR A 65 6.09 -12.29 -24.86
N SER A 66 5.45 -11.96 -25.99
CA SER A 66 5.98 -12.26 -27.33
C SER A 66 7.30 -11.52 -27.66
N HIS A 67 7.63 -10.49 -26.88
CA HIS A 67 8.88 -9.72 -27.02
C HIS A 67 10.06 -10.29 -26.25
N PHE A 68 9.82 -11.26 -25.38
CA PHE A 68 10.82 -11.85 -24.50
C PHE A 68 10.95 -13.34 -24.79
N SER A 69 12.17 -13.80 -24.98
CA SER A 69 12.47 -15.22 -25.11
C SER A 69 12.95 -15.74 -23.75
N PRO A 70 12.24 -16.68 -23.10
CA PRO A 70 12.74 -17.30 -21.91
C PRO A 70 13.71 -18.43 -22.25
N THR A 71 14.81 -18.56 -21.52
CA THR A 71 15.71 -19.71 -21.63
C THR A 71 15.00 -20.95 -21.08
N ALA A 72 14.66 -21.89 -21.95
CA ALA A 72 14.22 -23.21 -21.51
C ALA A 72 15.39 -23.93 -20.81
N PRO A 73 15.18 -24.69 -19.72
CA PRO A 73 16.21 -25.55 -19.18
C PRO A 73 16.62 -26.54 -20.28
N THR A 74 17.88 -26.50 -20.70
CA THR A 74 18.43 -27.48 -21.62
C THR A 74 18.33 -28.86 -20.96
N ALA A 75 17.58 -29.76 -21.60
CA ALA A 75 17.58 -31.17 -21.21
C ALA A 75 19.07 -31.69 -21.24
N PRO A 76 19.48 -32.52 -20.29
CA PRO A 76 20.84 -33.03 -20.26
C PRO A 76 21.13 -33.75 -21.57
N ASN A 77 22.14 -33.26 -22.30
CA ASN A 77 22.63 -33.90 -23.52
C ASN A 77 23.13 -35.30 -23.14
N THR A 78 22.44 -36.35 -23.59
CA THR A 78 22.92 -37.72 -23.47
C THR A 78 24.05 -38.00 -24.48
N ALA A 79 25.19 -37.36 -24.24
CA ALA A 79 26.43 -37.77 -24.86
C ALA A 79 27.23 -38.63 -23.86
N SER A 80 27.49 -39.89 -24.19
CA SER A 80 28.31 -40.79 -23.40
C SER A 80 29.66 -40.17 -23.02
N PRO A 81 30.07 -40.22 -21.76
CA PRO A 81 31.34 -39.64 -21.34
C PRO A 81 32.51 -40.47 -21.77
N ALA A 82 33.54 -39.83 -22.35
CA ALA A 82 34.87 -40.41 -22.51
C ALA A 82 35.50 -40.65 -21.12
N PRO A 83 36.25 -41.74 -20.91
CA PRO A 83 36.80 -42.07 -19.61
C PRO A 83 37.98 -41.13 -19.28
N GLY A 84 37.86 -40.38 -18.18
CA GLY A 84 39.00 -39.64 -17.62
C GLY A 84 38.76 -38.22 -17.10
N ALA A 85 37.53 -37.68 -17.10
CA ALA A 85 37.24 -36.36 -16.53
C ALA A 85 36.79 -36.46 -15.06
N SER A 86 37.51 -35.77 -14.21
CA SER A 86 37.15 -35.54 -12.79
C SER A 86 35.71 -35.02 -12.67
N LYS A 87 34.90 -35.62 -11.80
CA LYS A 87 33.54 -35.23 -11.52
C LYS A 87 33.50 -33.86 -10.86
N THR A 88 33.26 -32.81 -11.64
CA THR A 88 32.67 -31.56 -11.12
C THR A 88 31.20 -31.80 -10.81
N PRO A 89 30.65 -31.33 -9.68
CA PRO A 89 29.24 -31.49 -9.40
C PRO A 89 28.39 -30.90 -10.53
N ALA A 90 27.31 -31.57 -10.90
CA ALA A 90 26.38 -31.16 -11.94
C ALA A 90 25.98 -29.70 -11.74
N GLY A 91 26.23 -28.87 -12.77
CA GLY A 91 26.05 -27.44 -12.74
C GLY A 91 24.60 -27.07 -12.39
N GLN A 92 24.47 -26.34 -11.31
CA GLN A 92 23.33 -25.44 -11.12
C GLN A 92 23.53 -24.31 -12.14
N ASP A 93 22.58 -24.15 -13.07
CA ASP A 93 22.55 -22.96 -13.92
C ASP A 93 22.22 -21.74 -13.03
N PRO A 94 23.15 -20.82 -12.73
CA PRO A 94 22.91 -19.64 -11.92
C PRO A 94 22.19 -18.58 -12.74
N LYS A 95 21.23 -17.87 -12.13
CA LYS A 95 20.25 -16.98 -12.80
C LYS A 95 19.74 -15.93 -11.80
N ILE A 96 19.64 -14.73 -11.97
CA ILE A 96 20.29 -13.44 -11.69
C ILE A 96 21.72 -13.78 -11.97
N ILE A 97 22.47 -13.09 -12.73
CA ILE A 97 23.85 -13.55 -12.99
C ILE A 97 24.49 -13.99 -11.67
N GLY A 98 24.84 -15.26 -11.52
CA GLY A 98 25.35 -15.83 -10.27
C GLY A 98 24.33 -16.10 -9.14
N GLY A 99 23.02 -15.94 -9.38
CA GLY A 99 21.96 -16.20 -8.39
C GLY A 99 21.50 -17.66 -8.33
N THR A 100 20.52 -17.95 -7.49
CA THR A 100 19.90 -19.26 -7.29
C THR A 100 18.37 -19.16 -7.37
N PRO A 101 17.65 -20.23 -7.75
CA PRO A 101 16.20 -20.23 -7.73
C PRO A 101 15.65 -19.96 -6.33
N ALA A 102 14.64 -19.09 -6.22
CA ALA A 102 13.87 -18.90 -5.02
C ALA A 102 12.88 -20.07 -4.86
N ALA A 103 12.68 -20.52 -3.63
CA ALA A 103 11.68 -21.56 -3.36
C ALA A 103 10.26 -21.02 -3.56
N VAL A 104 9.33 -21.92 -3.89
CA VAL A 104 7.90 -21.56 -3.95
C VAL A 104 7.43 -21.07 -2.58
N GLY A 105 6.82 -19.88 -2.55
CA GLY A 105 6.34 -19.25 -1.31
C GLY A 105 7.42 -18.52 -0.49
N GLU A 106 8.67 -18.46 -0.96
CA GLU A 106 9.74 -17.73 -0.27
C GLU A 106 9.59 -16.21 -0.38
N ALA A 107 9.14 -15.71 -1.53
CA ALA A 107 8.93 -14.30 -1.79
C ALA A 107 7.54 -14.06 -2.38
N PRO A 108 6.47 -14.27 -1.59
CA PRO A 108 5.08 -14.22 -2.08
C PRO A 108 4.65 -12.81 -2.50
N TRP A 109 5.37 -11.79 -2.08
CA TRP A 109 5.18 -10.38 -2.48
C TRP A 109 5.69 -10.06 -3.88
N MET A 110 6.46 -10.96 -4.52
CA MET A 110 6.99 -10.70 -5.85
C MET A 110 5.91 -10.74 -6.91
N VAL A 111 5.92 -9.75 -7.80
CA VAL A 111 5.05 -9.69 -8.96
C VAL A 111 5.84 -9.42 -10.23
N GLN A 112 5.30 -9.92 -11.35
CA GLN A 112 5.81 -9.69 -12.70
C GLN A 112 4.95 -8.62 -13.37
N LEU A 113 5.56 -7.62 -13.97
CA LEU A 113 4.93 -6.51 -14.64
C LEU A 113 5.15 -6.61 -16.14
N PHE A 114 4.06 -6.74 -16.89
CA PHE A 114 4.09 -6.84 -18.34
C PHE A 114 3.33 -5.68 -18.98
N TYR A 115 3.96 -5.03 -19.94
CA TYR A 115 3.36 -3.96 -20.71
C TYR A 115 3.70 -4.16 -22.20
N ASN A 116 2.74 -3.89 -23.08
CA ASN A 116 3.00 -3.80 -24.50
C ASN A 116 2.50 -2.47 -25.05
N ASP A 117 3.40 -1.70 -25.66
CA ASP A 117 3.02 -0.48 -26.36
C ASP A 117 2.32 -0.83 -27.68
N PRO A 118 1.02 -0.50 -27.84
CA PRO A 118 0.27 -0.86 -29.03
C PRO A 118 0.70 -0.08 -30.28
N VAL A 119 1.43 1.04 -30.11
CA VAL A 119 1.87 1.90 -31.23
C VAL A 119 3.22 1.45 -31.77
N THR A 120 4.20 1.26 -30.87
CA THR A 120 5.55 0.86 -31.22
C THR A 120 5.73 -0.66 -31.24
N ASN A 121 4.76 -1.38 -30.68
CA ASN A 121 4.81 -2.83 -30.43
C ASN A 121 6.05 -3.24 -29.63
N GLN A 122 6.46 -2.40 -28.68
CA GLN A 122 7.56 -2.68 -27.76
C GLN A 122 7.05 -3.22 -26.46
N GLY A 123 7.53 -4.39 -26.07
CA GLY A 123 7.24 -5.00 -24.77
C GLY A 123 8.13 -4.41 -23.66
N VAL A 124 7.57 -4.27 -22.46
CA VAL A 124 8.32 -3.97 -21.22
C VAL A 124 8.07 -5.09 -20.24
N PHE A 125 9.14 -5.59 -19.65
CA PHE A 125 9.12 -6.56 -18.56
C PHE A 125 9.92 -6.01 -17.38
N CYS A 126 9.27 -5.96 -16.22
CA CYS A 126 9.84 -5.50 -14.97
C CYS A 126 9.37 -6.39 -13.81
N GLY A 127 10.09 -6.34 -12.71
CA GLY A 127 9.64 -6.84 -11.43
C GLY A 127 8.88 -5.77 -10.63
N GLY A 128 8.23 -6.18 -9.57
CA GLY A 128 7.62 -5.30 -8.58
C GLY A 128 7.39 -6.04 -7.28
N THR A 129 7.05 -5.28 -6.25
CA THR A 129 6.79 -5.81 -4.91
C THR A 129 5.42 -5.37 -4.42
N LEU A 130 4.59 -6.31 -3.97
CA LEU A 130 3.38 -5.99 -3.24
C LEU A 130 3.75 -5.35 -1.90
N VAL A 131 3.44 -4.06 -1.75
CA VAL A 131 3.61 -3.30 -0.50
C VAL A 131 2.31 -3.20 0.27
N ALA A 132 1.20 -3.44 -0.41
CA ALA A 132 -0.13 -3.70 0.12
C ALA A 132 -0.88 -4.59 -0.89
N PRO A 133 -1.99 -5.27 -0.55
CA PRO A 133 -2.68 -6.19 -1.47
C PRO A 133 -3.06 -5.60 -2.83
N GLY A 134 -3.38 -4.31 -2.88
CA GLY A 134 -3.67 -3.58 -4.12
C GLY A 134 -2.58 -2.63 -4.60
N LYS A 135 -1.38 -2.64 -3.99
CA LYS A 135 -0.31 -1.69 -4.31
C LYS A 135 0.99 -2.41 -4.64
N VAL A 136 1.57 -2.04 -5.76
CA VAL A 136 2.87 -2.57 -6.23
C VAL A 136 3.88 -1.45 -6.30
N LEU A 137 4.96 -1.57 -5.54
CA LEU A 137 6.15 -0.72 -5.65
C LEU A 137 7.04 -1.25 -6.77
N THR A 138 7.52 -0.36 -7.63
CA THR A 138 8.41 -0.67 -8.75
C THR A 138 9.28 0.55 -9.13
N ALA A 139 10.04 0.46 -10.20
CA ALA A 139 10.85 1.55 -10.72
C ALA A 139 10.02 2.50 -11.61
N ALA A 140 10.31 3.80 -11.56
CA ALA A 140 9.64 4.79 -12.40
C ALA A 140 9.94 4.58 -13.89
N HIS A 141 11.14 4.14 -14.25
CA HIS A 141 11.49 3.85 -15.64
C HIS A 141 10.65 2.71 -16.24
N CYS A 142 10.08 1.82 -15.42
CA CYS A 142 9.11 0.82 -15.86
C CYS A 142 7.74 1.42 -16.19
N VAL A 143 7.39 2.55 -15.58
CA VAL A 143 6.01 3.08 -15.53
C VAL A 143 5.86 4.37 -16.32
N ALA A 144 6.79 5.30 -16.19
CA ALA A 144 6.69 6.65 -16.75
C ALA A 144 6.51 6.64 -18.28
N GLY A 145 5.64 7.51 -18.77
CA GLY A 145 5.34 7.65 -20.19
C GLY A 145 4.51 6.52 -20.79
N ARG A 146 3.99 5.60 -19.99
CA ARG A 146 3.18 4.44 -20.41
C ARG A 146 1.80 4.49 -19.77
N ASP A 147 0.78 3.98 -20.45
CA ASP A 147 -0.59 3.84 -19.93
C ASP A 147 -0.80 2.40 -19.42
N TRP A 148 -0.40 2.18 -18.15
CA TRP A 148 -0.51 0.86 -17.52
C TRP A 148 -1.95 0.41 -17.30
N ALA A 149 -2.88 1.35 -17.07
CA ALA A 149 -4.29 1.01 -16.92
C ALA A 149 -4.85 0.38 -18.19
N LYS A 150 -4.46 0.89 -19.35
CA LYS A 150 -4.93 0.41 -20.64
C LYS A 150 -4.18 -0.82 -21.15
N ASN A 151 -2.86 -0.87 -21.00
CA ASN A 151 -2.02 -1.83 -21.72
C ASN A 151 -1.20 -2.73 -20.80
N GLY A 152 -1.15 -2.44 -19.49
CA GLY A 152 -0.42 -3.20 -18.53
C GLY A 152 -1.17 -4.41 -17.97
N VAL A 153 -0.42 -5.38 -17.46
CA VAL A 153 -0.91 -6.51 -16.68
C VAL A 153 0.09 -6.89 -15.62
N VAL A 154 -0.40 -7.20 -14.42
CA VAL A 154 0.38 -7.65 -13.27
C VAL A 154 0.07 -9.12 -13.02
N LEU A 155 1.11 -9.93 -12.85
CA LEU A 155 1.02 -11.34 -12.49
C LEU A 155 1.65 -11.57 -11.12
N GLY A 156 0.88 -12.03 -10.15
CA GLY A 156 1.35 -12.41 -8.83
C GLY A 156 1.08 -13.87 -8.49
N GLY A 157 1.73 -14.37 -7.42
CA GLY A 157 1.47 -15.70 -6.87
C GLY A 157 2.10 -16.87 -7.62
N THR A 158 3.08 -16.60 -8.45
CA THR A 158 3.87 -17.65 -9.12
C THR A 158 5.36 -17.29 -9.13
N VAL A 159 6.20 -18.30 -9.01
CA VAL A 159 7.65 -18.14 -9.22
C VAL A 159 8.04 -18.38 -10.69
N GLN A 160 7.10 -18.79 -11.54
CA GLN A 160 7.36 -19.13 -12.93
C GLN A 160 7.07 -17.96 -13.88
N TYR A 161 7.87 -17.80 -14.91
CA TYR A 161 7.57 -16.89 -16.02
C TYR A 161 6.41 -17.45 -16.87
N PRO A 162 5.44 -16.62 -17.29
CA PRO A 162 4.23 -17.07 -17.98
C PRO A 162 4.50 -17.42 -19.45
N LEU A 163 4.98 -18.61 -19.71
CA LEU A 163 5.24 -19.07 -21.06
C LEU A 163 3.93 -19.41 -21.79
N ASN A 164 3.76 -18.90 -23.02
CA ASN A 164 2.56 -19.12 -23.85
C ASN A 164 1.23 -18.73 -23.19
N GLY A 165 1.26 -17.82 -22.20
CA GLY A 165 0.09 -17.38 -21.45
C GLY A 165 -0.33 -18.31 -20.31
N ASP A 166 0.45 -19.35 -20.02
CA ASP A 166 0.28 -20.13 -18.79
C ASP A 166 0.81 -19.34 -17.61
N VAL A 167 -0.06 -19.02 -16.67
CA VAL A 167 0.25 -18.24 -15.45
C VAL A 167 0.67 -19.12 -14.26
N HIS A 168 0.79 -20.43 -14.45
CA HIS A 168 1.27 -21.41 -13.45
C HIS A 168 0.57 -21.28 -12.09
N GLY A 169 -0.75 -21.08 -12.09
CA GLY A 169 -1.56 -20.89 -10.88
C GLY A 169 -1.56 -19.45 -10.33
N GLY A 170 -0.79 -18.56 -10.90
CA GLY A 170 -0.78 -17.15 -10.54
C GLY A 170 -2.08 -16.41 -10.92
N ARG A 171 -2.22 -15.18 -10.45
CA ARG A 171 -3.37 -14.31 -10.72
C ARG A 171 -2.96 -13.11 -11.56
N LEU A 172 -3.74 -12.84 -12.61
CA LEU A 172 -3.63 -11.66 -13.44
C LEU A 172 -4.56 -10.57 -12.92
N VAL A 173 -4.03 -9.37 -12.78
CA VAL A 173 -4.78 -8.17 -12.42
C VAL A 173 -4.35 -7.02 -13.32
N ASN A 174 -5.29 -6.15 -13.73
CA ASN A 174 -4.96 -4.91 -14.40
C ASN A 174 -4.60 -3.81 -13.39
N VAL A 175 -3.87 -2.84 -13.87
CA VAL A 175 -3.59 -1.60 -13.14
C VAL A 175 -4.81 -0.69 -13.28
N ALA A 176 -5.32 -0.18 -12.17
CA ALA A 176 -6.36 0.86 -12.17
C ALA A 176 -5.74 2.24 -12.29
N ARG A 177 -4.61 2.46 -11.62
CA ARG A 177 -3.88 3.72 -11.60
C ARG A 177 -2.38 3.49 -11.49
N GLN A 178 -1.63 4.46 -11.99
CA GLN A 178 -0.18 4.53 -11.85
C GLN A 178 0.25 5.87 -11.27
N TRP A 179 1.27 5.83 -10.44
CA TRP A 179 2.00 7.00 -10.00
C TRP A 179 3.49 6.77 -10.24
N SER A 180 4.15 7.74 -10.85
CA SER A 180 5.60 7.79 -10.94
C SER A 180 6.08 9.04 -10.20
N ASN A 181 7.20 8.94 -9.51
CA ASN A 181 7.78 10.09 -8.84
C ASN A 181 7.91 11.28 -9.83
N PRO A 182 7.28 12.44 -9.55
CA PRO A 182 7.36 13.58 -10.46
C PRO A 182 8.77 14.13 -10.66
N ALA A 183 9.69 13.84 -9.72
CA ALA A 183 11.10 14.20 -9.81
C ALA A 183 11.95 13.13 -10.52
N PHE A 184 11.33 12.11 -11.12
CA PHE A 184 12.06 11.11 -11.90
C PHE A 184 12.68 11.75 -13.14
N ASP A 185 14.00 11.57 -13.27
CA ASP A 185 14.77 12.05 -14.43
C ASP A 185 15.27 10.85 -15.25
N THR A 186 14.83 10.77 -16.50
CA THR A 186 15.17 9.66 -17.40
C THR A 186 16.63 9.65 -17.85
N GLY A 187 17.33 10.76 -17.74
CA GLY A 187 18.75 10.87 -18.13
C GLY A 187 19.69 10.40 -17.03
N THR A 188 19.33 10.66 -15.77
CA THR A 188 20.15 10.33 -14.59
C THR A 188 19.60 9.18 -13.77
N LEU A 189 18.37 8.76 -14.04
CA LEU A 189 17.59 7.78 -13.26
C LEU A 189 17.48 8.14 -11.76
N THR A 190 17.60 9.43 -11.42
CA THR A 190 17.30 9.92 -10.08
C THR A 190 15.80 9.88 -9.82
N GLY A 191 15.40 9.57 -8.59
CA GLY A 191 13.99 9.49 -8.25
C GLY A 191 13.23 8.32 -8.88
N ASP A 192 13.91 7.25 -9.23
CA ASP A 192 13.37 6.11 -9.98
C ASP A 192 12.52 5.19 -9.10
N VAL A 193 11.35 5.68 -8.66
CA VAL A 193 10.35 4.95 -7.89
C VAL A 193 8.95 5.23 -8.44
N ALA A 194 8.10 4.19 -8.45
CA ALA A 194 6.71 4.27 -8.88
C ALA A 194 5.84 3.31 -8.06
N VAL A 195 4.54 3.63 -7.96
CA VAL A 195 3.52 2.77 -7.35
C VAL A 195 2.39 2.55 -8.35
N LEU A 196 2.03 1.28 -8.54
CA LEU A 196 0.86 0.89 -9.31
C LEU A 196 -0.26 0.50 -8.34
N THR A 197 -1.44 1.09 -8.53
CA THR A 197 -2.67 0.67 -7.85
C THR A 197 -3.37 -0.36 -8.72
N LEU A 198 -3.64 -1.54 -8.17
CA LEU A 198 -4.29 -2.64 -8.87
C LEU A 198 -5.81 -2.44 -8.88
N ALA A 199 -6.49 -2.95 -9.89
CA ALA A 199 -7.96 -2.90 -9.98
C ALA A 199 -8.65 -3.91 -9.04
N ALA A 200 -7.90 -4.85 -8.47
CA ALA A 200 -8.36 -5.78 -7.45
C ALA A 200 -7.16 -6.22 -6.58
N PRO A 201 -7.38 -6.51 -5.29
CA PRO A 201 -6.31 -6.96 -4.41
C PRO A 201 -5.80 -8.36 -4.80
N LEU A 202 -4.51 -8.58 -4.58
CA LEU A 202 -3.86 -9.88 -4.67
C LEU A 202 -3.73 -10.48 -3.26
N PRO A 203 -4.16 -11.72 -3.03
CA PRO A 203 -4.23 -12.33 -1.69
C PRO A 203 -2.88 -12.93 -1.27
N TYR A 204 -1.79 -12.16 -1.43
CA TYR A 204 -0.44 -12.61 -1.07
C TYR A 204 0.14 -11.72 0.01
N GLN A 205 1.11 -12.25 0.75
CA GLN A 205 1.85 -11.45 1.73
C GLN A 205 2.51 -10.25 1.06
N THR A 206 2.57 -9.16 1.79
CA THR A 206 3.19 -7.91 1.38
C THR A 206 4.53 -7.71 2.08
N LEU A 207 5.36 -6.85 1.52
CA LEU A 207 6.64 -6.49 2.11
C LEU A 207 6.73 -4.97 2.24
N GLN A 208 7.10 -4.48 3.41
CA GLN A 208 7.07 -3.05 3.69
C GLN A 208 8.33 -2.32 3.19
N PRO A 209 8.19 -1.10 2.64
CA PRO A 209 9.33 -0.23 2.33
C PRO A 209 10.06 0.21 3.61
N ALA A 210 11.35 0.53 3.47
CA ALA A 210 12.15 1.13 4.51
C ALA A 210 11.63 2.53 4.87
N ALA A 211 11.55 2.84 6.17
CA ALA A 211 11.28 4.19 6.64
C ALA A 211 12.51 5.11 6.48
N SER A 212 12.33 6.42 6.60
CA SER A 212 13.38 7.42 6.36
C SER A 212 14.58 7.32 7.31
N ASP A 213 14.36 6.82 8.53
CA ASP A 213 15.40 6.66 9.55
C ASP A 213 16.07 5.28 9.57
N GLU A 214 15.72 4.39 8.67
CA GLU A 214 16.22 3.02 8.62
C GLU A 214 17.65 2.93 8.06
N SER A 215 18.56 3.65 8.72
CA SER A 215 19.96 3.79 8.28
C SER A 215 20.80 2.52 8.44
N VAL A 216 20.45 1.64 9.39
CA VAL A 216 21.21 0.41 9.68
C VAL A 216 21.22 -0.54 8.48
N ALA A 217 20.13 -0.60 7.73
CA ALA A 217 20.01 -1.44 6.54
C ALA A 217 20.97 -1.07 5.40
N TYR A 218 21.49 0.16 5.42
CA TYR A 218 22.40 0.69 4.39
C TYR A 218 23.86 0.72 4.83
N GLN A 219 24.20 0.11 5.96
CA GLN A 219 25.61 0.01 6.38
C GLN A 219 26.39 -0.90 5.43
N PRO A 220 27.62 -0.52 5.03
CA PRO A 220 28.45 -1.35 4.17
C PRO A 220 28.66 -2.74 4.76
N GLY A 221 28.52 -3.76 3.93
CA GLY A 221 28.62 -5.17 4.32
C GLY A 221 27.30 -5.77 4.80
N THR A 222 26.23 -4.99 5.01
CA THR A 222 24.91 -5.55 5.34
C THR A 222 24.44 -6.51 4.26
N PRO A 223 24.12 -7.78 4.60
CA PRO A 223 23.60 -8.72 3.62
C PRO A 223 22.20 -8.31 3.17
N ALA A 224 22.03 -8.11 1.86
CA ALA A 224 20.77 -7.79 1.24
C ALA A 224 20.44 -8.83 0.18
N THR A 225 19.16 -9.20 0.01
CA THR A 225 18.73 -10.17 -0.99
C THR A 225 17.97 -9.46 -2.11
N VAL A 226 18.41 -9.64 -3.35
CA VAL A 226 17.70 -9.20 -4.55
C VAL A 226 16.92 -10.36 -5.14
N TYR A 227 15.73 -10.06 -5.69
CA TYR A 227 14.84 -11.03 -6.35
C TYR A 227 14.45 -10.55 -7.74
N GLY A 228 14.29 -11.47 -8.70
CA GLY A 228 13.80 -11.15 -10.02
C GLY A 228 13.82 -12.30 -11.03
N TRP A 229 13.31 -12.02 -12.24
CA TRP A 229 13.27 -12.94 -13.39
C TRP A 229 14.12 -12.44 -14.56
N GLY A 230 15.01 -11.49 -14.33
CA GLY A 230 15.83 -10.86 -15.36
C GLY A 230 16.77 -11.82 -16.09
N ARG A 231 17.59 -11.23 -16.95
CA ARG A 231 18.59 -11.94 -17.74
C ARG A 231 19.57 -12.68 -16.84
N THR A 232 19.99 -13.82 -17.34
CA THR A 232 20.85 -14.76 -16.59
C THR A 232 22.28 -14.83 -17.17
N SER A 233 22.55 -14.04 -18.19
CA SER A 233 23.84 -13.94 -18.86
C SER A 233 24.01 -12.56 -19.47
N SER A 234 25.26 -12.07 -19.50
CA SER A 234 25.63 -10.83 -20.16
C SER A 234 25.47 -10.88 -21.68
N THR A 235 25.50 -12.08 -22.26
CA THR A 235 25.49 -12.30 -23.72
C THR A 235 24.13 -12.75 -24.27
N SER A 236 23.17 -13.18 -23.42
CA SER A 236 21.82 -13.54 -23.84
C SER A 236 20.84 -12.45 -23.48
N GLN A 237 19.79 -12.28 -24.30
CA GLN A 237 18.63 -11.43 -23.98
C GLN A 237 17.51 -12.20 -23.25
N ASP A 238 17.71 -13.50 -23.05
CA ASP A 238 16.71 -14.38 -22.44
C ASP A 238 16.53 -14.06 -20.95
N VAL A 239 15.27 -14.01 -20.51
CA VAL A 239 14.90 -13.85 -19.10
C VAL A 239 14.78 -15.21 -18.41
N SER A 240 14.83 -15.22 -17.08
CA SER A 240 14.69 -16.46 -16.31
C SER A 240 13.29 -17.02 -16.34
N MET A 241 13.18 -18.33 -16.52
CA MET A 241 11.91 -19.07 -16.38
C MET A 241 11.41 -19.16 -14.95
N SER A 242 12.27 -18.94 -13.97
CA SER A 242 11.93 -19.03 -12.55
C SER A 242 12.41 -17.81 -11.80
N LEU A 243 11.70 -17.45 -10.73
CA LEU A 243 12.13 -16.42 -9.80
C LEU A 243 13.49 -16.80 -9.19
N LEU A 244 14.38 -15.86 -9.20
CA LEU A 244 15.73 -16.00 -8.73
C LEU A 244 16.00 -15.08 -7.57
N LYS A 245 17.02 -15.40 -6.79
CA LYS A 245 17.54 -14.56 -5.72
C LYS A 245 19.05 -14.62 -5.64
N ALA A 246 19.62 -13.54 -5.09
CA ALA A 246 21.02 -13.52 -4.67
C ALA A 246 21.17 -12.66 -3.42
N THR A 247 21.97 -13.13 -2.46
CA THR A 247 22.35 -12.32 -1.29
C THR A 247 23.69 -11.66 -1.58
N ILE A 248 23.70 -10.34 -1.52
CA ILE A 248 24.81 -9.47 -1.89
C ILE A 248 25.05 -8.42 -0.80
N PRO A 249 26.30 -7.96 -0.56
CA PRO A 249 26.56 -6.94 0.46
C PRO A 249 26.16 -5.55 -0.04
N VAL A 250 25.54 -4.76 0.82
CA VAL A 250 25.36 -3.30 0.60
C VAL A 250 26.74 -2.64 0.56
N GLN A 251 26.93 -1.68 -0.32
CA GLN A 251 28.17 -0.91 -0.45
C GLN A 251 27.99 0.52 0.09
N SER A 252 29.09 1.19 0.40
CA SER A 252 29.05 2.60 0.78
C SER A 252 28.73 3.49 -0.43
N ASP A 253 28.05 4.62 -0.21
CA ASP A 253 27.84 5.63 -1.24
C ASP A 253 29.19 6.09 -1.84
N ALA A 254 30.24 6.20 -1.01
CA ALA A 254 31.58 6.57 -1.45
C ALA A 254 32.21 5.53 -2.42
N THR A 255 32.01 4.23 -2.15
CA THR A 255 32.50 3.14 -3.02
C THR A 255 31.84 3.24 -4.40
N CYS A 256 30.54 3.44 -4.44
CA CYS A 256 29.79 3.49 -5.69
C CYS A 256 30.03 4.78 -6.46
N ALA A 257 30.10 5.92 -5.78
CA ALA A 257 30.48 7.17 -6.39
C ALA A 257 31.90 7.13 -6.97
N ALA A 258 32.84 6.49 -6.28
CA ALA A 258 34.21 6.32 -6.79
C ALA A 258 34.27 5.53 -8.11
N PHE A 259 33.35 4.59 -8.33
CA PHE A 259 33.28 3.85 -9.59
C PHE A 259 32.49 4.61 -10.66
N TYR A 260 31.29 5.11 -10.34
CA TYR A 260 30.36 5.63 -11.33
C TYR A 260 30.55 7.12 -11.67
N ASN A 261 31.22 7.91 -10.80
CA ASN A 261 31.36 9.35 -10.96
C ASN A 261 32.76 9.76 -11.50
N GLN A 262 33.44 8.84 -12.21
CA GLN A 262 34.73 9.14 -12.84
C GLN A 262 34.63 9.66 -14.29
N ALA A 263 33.45 9.56 -14.91
CA ALA A 263 33.19 9.97 -16.29
C ALA A 263 32.10 11.05 -16.34
N PRO A 264 31.95 11.78 -17.45
CA PRO A 264 30.89 12.80 -17.60
C PRO A 264 29.47 12.24 -17.48
N GLU A 265 29.30 10.92 -17.58
CA GLU A 265 28.01 10.22 -17.39
C GLU A 265 27.69 9.97 -15.91
N ASN A 266 28.19 10.77 -15.01
CA ASN A 266 28.02 10.67 -13.57
C ASN A 266 26.60 10.37 -13.14
N SER A 267 26.32 9.13 -12.86
CA SER A 267 24.95 8.66 -12.67
C SER A 267 24.63 8.33 -11.22
N PHE A 268 25.62 8.08 -10.36
CA PHE A 268 25.36 7.73 -8.95
C PHE A 268 25.21 9.01 -8.11
N VAL A 269 24.03 9.16 -7.50
CA VAL A 269 23.71 10.30 -6.62
C VAL A 269 23.64 9.79 -5.17
N PRO A 270 24.67 10.07 -4.34
CA PRO A 270 24.67 9.72 -2.94
C PRO A 270 23.42 10.20 -2.21
N GLY A 271 22.89 9.37 -1.33
CA GLY A 271 21.68 9.67 -0.58
C GLY A 271 20.36 9.37 -1.31
N GLN A 272 20.29 9.45 -2.64
CA GLN A 272 19.10 9.06 -3.41
C GLN A 272 19.19 7.62 -3.95
N MET A 273 20.41 7.14 -4.12
CA MET A 273 20.70 5.80 -4.61
C MET A 273 21.42 5.01 -3.56
N ALA A 274 21.23 3.71 -3.58
CA ALA A 274 22.04 2.74 -2.85
C ALA A 274 22.68 1.79 -3.86
N CYS A 275 23.82 1.21 -3.56
CA CYS A 275 24.34 0.13 -4.37
C CYS A 275 24.72 -1.10 -3.54
N ALA A 276 24.70 -2.25 -4.18
CA ALA A 276 25.02 -3.52 -3.56
C ALA A 276 25.72 -4.47 -4.56
N GLY A 277 26.34 -5.48 -4.02
CA GLY A 277 27.10 -6.48 -4.73
C GLY A 277 28.59 -6.41 -4.45
N ASN A 278 29.30 -7.45 -4.79
CA ASN A 278 30.74 -7.39 -4.95
C ASN A 278 31.09 -6.76 -6.31
N PRO A 279 32.24 -6.14 -6.47
CA PRO A 279 32.64 -5.63 -7.77
C PRO A 279 32.59 -6.75 -8.81
N ALA A 280 31.90 -6.50 -9.92
CA ALA A 280 31.74 -7.47 -11.01
C ALA A 280 33.10 -7.88 -11.60
N SER A 281 33.20 -9.13 -12.06
CA SER A 281 34.47 -9.73 -12.51
C SER A 281 34.87 -9.35 -13.94
N GLY A 282 33.95 -8.81 -14.73
CA GLY A 282 34.11 -8.63 -16.18
C GLY A 282 33.55 -9.78 -17.00
N ALA A 283 32.95 -10.79 -16.36
CA ALA A 283 32.32 -11.95 -16.99
C ALA A 283 31.17 -12.47 -16.14
N ASP A 284 30.31 -13.33 -16.69
CA ASP A 284 29.24 -14.01 -15.94
C ASP A 284 29.82 -14.83 -14.78
N ALA A 285 30.93 -15.54 -15.05
CA ALA A 285 31.63 -16.29 -14.02
C ALA A 285 32.27 -15.35 -12.99
N GLY A 286 31.91 -15.55 -11.72
CA GLY A 286 32.42 -14.73 -10.60
C GLY A 286 31.66 -13.40 -10.39
N THR A 287 30.64 -13.09 -11.19
CA THR A 287 29.73 -11.95 -10.98
C THR A 287 28.43 -12.41 -10.38
N VAL A 288 27.91 -11.64 -9.40
CA VAL A 288 26.55 -11.78 -8.84
C VAL A 288 25.86 -10.42 -8.99
N SER A 289 24.91 -10.32 -9.91
CA SER A 289 24.29 -9.03 -10.27
C SER A 289 22.88 -9.23 -10.82
N PRO A 290 21.90 -8.42 -10.43
CA PRO A 290 20.66 -8.27 -11.20
C PRO A 290 20.97 -7.70 -12.58
N CYS A 291 20.10 -8.01 -13.54
CA CYS A 291 20.27 -7.61 -14.92
C CYS A 291 18.94 -7.16 -15.53
N ASN A 292 18.91 -6.90 -16.85
CA ASN A 292 17.71 -6.45 -17.54
C ASN A 292 16.53 -7.41 -17.31
N GLY A 293 15.38 -6.88 -16.90
CA GLY A 293 14.20 -7.62 -16.46
C GLY A 293 14.06 -7.76 -14.94
N ASP A 294 15.14 -7.51 -14.15
CA ASP A 294 15.04 -7.39 -12.69
C ASP A 294 14.64 -5.99 -12.23
N SER A 295 14.62 -5.01 -13.14
CA SER A 295 14.18 -3.63 -12.91
C SER A 295 12.88 -3.56 -12.14
N GLY A 296 12.79 -2.71 -11.12
CA GLY A 296 11.62 -2.59 -10.26
C GLY A 296 11.49 -3.66 -9.18
N GLY A 297 12.28 -4.72 -9.23
CA GLY A 297 12.35 -5.73 -8.17
C GLY A 297 13.00 -5.20 -6.90
N PRO A 298 12.80 -5.84 -5.74
CA PRO A 298 13.28 -5.35 -4.45
C PRO A 298 14.73 -5.76 -4.15
N LEU A 299 15.42 -4.89 -3.43
CA LEU A 299 16.56 -5.23 -2.58
C LEU A 299 16.06 -5.30 -1.13
N VAL A 300 16.19 -6.45 -0.47
CA VAL A 300 15.57 -6.74 0.82
C VAL A 300 16.64 -6.93 1.89
N VAL A 301 16.48 -6.22 3.02
CA VAL A 301 17.27 -6.43 4.24
C VAL A 301 16.30 -6.79 5.38
N GLY A 302 16.48 -7.95 5.99
CA GLY A 302 15.52 -8.44 6.98
C GLY A 302 14.12 -8.60 6.39
N ASN A 303 13.17 -7.83 6.87
CA ASN A 303 11.78 -7.82 6.41
C ASN A 303 11.38 -6.45 5.81
N ARG A 304 12.34 -5.75 5.17
CA ARG A 304 12.11 -4.42 4.58
C ARG A 304 12.68 -4.35 3.17
N ILE A 305 11.96 -3.65 2.28
CA ILE A 305 12.49 -3.27 0.97
C ILE A 305 13.35 -2.03 1.17
N VAL A 306 14.66 -2.17 1.01
CA VAL A 306 15.60 -1.05 1.17
C VAL A 306 15.95 -0.40 -0.16
N GLY A 307 15.73 -1.08 -1.28
CA GLY A 307 15.99 -0.56 -2.61
C GLY A 307 15.08 -1.15 -3.67
N VAL A 308 14.92 -0.41 -4.76
CA VAL A 308 14.26 -0.85 -5.98
C VAL A 308 15.33 -0.94 -7.07
N VAL A 309 15.44 -2.08 -7.74
CA VAL A 309 16.41 -2.27 -8.83
C VAL A 309 16.19 -1.21 -9.90
N SER A 310 17.19 -0.38 -10.13
CA SER A 310 17.12 0.79 -11.00
C SER A 310 18.02 0.65 -12.22
N TRP A 311 19.34 0.59 -12.03
CA TRP A 311 20.27 0.54 -13.14
C TRP A 311 21.61 -0.14 -12.79
N GLY A 312 22.42 -0.36 -13.79
CA GLY A 312 23.78 -0.87 -13.72
C GLY A 312 24.48 -0.69 -15.07
N ARG A 313 25.60 -1.34 -15.29
CA ARG A 313 26.19 -1.40 -16.62
C ARG A 313 25.33 -2.28 -17.54
N GLU A 314 25.29 -1.94 -18.84
CA GLU A 314 24.40 -2.58 -19.82
C GLU A 314 24.61 -4.10 -19.92
N ASP A 315 25.85 -4.55 -19.79
CA ASP A 315 26.25 -5.96 -19.81
C ASP A 315 26.05 -6.66 -18.45
N CYS A 316 25.74 -5.91 -17.38
CA CYS A 316 25.54 -6.35 -15.98
C CYS A 316 26.78 -6.96 -15.32
N VAL A 317 27.93 -7.09 -16.03
CA VAL A 317 29.15 -7.76 -15.56
C VAL A 317 30.42 -6.92 -15.69
N ALA A 318 30.33 -5.68 -16.20
CA ALA A 318 31.49 -4.83 -16.41
C ALA A 318 32.40 -4.80 -15.17
N ALA A 319 33.69 -5.08 -15.38
CA ALA A 319 34.65 -5.29 -14.29
C ALA A 319 34.63 -4.10 -13.31
N GLY A 320 34.51 -4.39 -12.02
CA GLY A 320 34.45 -3.40 -10.94
C GLY A 320 33.11 -2.73 -10.72
N SER A 321 32.09 -2.98 -11.57
CA SER A 321 30.77 -2.38 -11.43
C SER A 321 29.96 -3.00 -10.28
N TYR A 322 28.92 -2.26 -9.85
CA TYR A 322 27.95 -2.62 -8.82
C TYR A 322 26.54 -2.45 -9.39
N SER A 323 25.56 -3.08 -8.75
CA SER A 323 24.14 -2.82 -9.06
C SER A 323 23.63 -1.62 -8.27
N VAL A 324 22.85 -0.76 -8.92
CA VAL A 324 22.32 0.48 -8.33
C VAL A 324 20.82 0.39 -8.16
N TYR A 325 20.37 0.88 -7.02
CA TYR A 325 18.99 0.83 -6.55
C TYR A 325 18.52 2.23 -6.16
N SER A 326 17.25 2.53 -6.36
CA SER A 326 16.63 3.69 -5.71
C SER A 326 16.57 3.44 -4.21
N LYS A 327 17.13 4.35 -3.39
CA LYS A 327 17.24 4.22 -1.94
C LYS A 327 15.90 4.54 -1.28
N LEU A 328 15.15 3.52 -0.83
CA LEU A 328 13.77 3.73 -0.39
C LEU A 328 13.62 4.59 0.85
N SER A 329 14.57 4.60 1.78
CA SER A 329 14.52 5.51 2.93
C SER A 329 14.48 7.00 2.53
N THR A 330 15.00 7.35 1.36
CA THR A 330 14.93 8.72 0.82
C THR A 330 13.55 9.05 0.25
N PHE A 331 12.84 8.03 -0.26
CA PHE A 331 11.54 8.21 -0.91
C PHE A 331 10.37 7.77 -0.03
N ALA A 332 10.61 7.45 1.25
CA ALA A 332 9.60 6.95 2.18
C ALA A 332 8.37 7.87 2.25
N GLY A 333 8.57 9.19 2.38
CA GLY A 333 7.51 10.18 2.44
C GLY A 333 6.75 10.42 1.12
N LEU A 334 7.25 9.89 -0.01
CA LEU A 334 6.54 9.90 -1.28
C LEU A 334 5.79 8.58 -1.55
N VAL A 335 6.35 7.46 -1.07
CA VAL A 335 5.78 6.12 -1.28
C VAL A 335 4.68 5.83 -0.25
N GLY A 336 4.89 6.16 1.02
CA GLY A 336 3.98 5.87 2.11
C GLY A 336 2.54 6.32 1.86
N PRO A 337 2.28 7.60 1.53
CA PRO A 337 0.92 8.09 1.25
C PRO A 337 0.25 7.45 0.04
N ARG A 338 1.03 6.83 -0.87
CA ARG A 338 0.50 6.09 -2.02
C ARG A 338 0.11 4.65 -1.66
N VAL A 339 0.55 4.19 -0.51
CA VAL A 339 0.27 2.83 -0.01
C VAL A 339 -0.88 2.83 0.99
N ASP A 340 -0.94 3.82 1.89
CA ASP A 340 -1.96 3.96 2.94
C ASP A 340 -2.85 5.18 2.67
N ASP A 341 -3.85 5.03 1.81
CA ASP A 341 -4.86 6.03 1.47
C ASP A 341 -6.28 5.54 1.82
N THR A 342 -7.25 6.48 1.99
CA THR A 342 -8.67 6.19 2.22
C THR A 342 -9.45 6.39 0.93
N ASP A 343 -9.17 5.57 -0.05
CA ASP A 343 -9.70 5.66 -1.41
C ASP A 343 -10.93 4.74 -1.56
N LEU A 344 -12.13 5.32 -1.50
CA LEU A 344 -13.40 4.59 -1.59
C LEU A 344 -13.77 4.15 -3.02
N ASN A 345 -13.18 4.78 -4.03
CA ASN A 345 -13.50 4.54 -5.43
C ASN A 345 -12.34 3.98 -6.25
N PHE A 346 -11.20 3.72 -5.62
CA PHE A 346 -9.97 3.21 -6.24
C PHE A 346 -9.35 4.13 -7.30
N ASP A 347 -9.55 5.46 -7.18
CA ASP A 347 -8.92 6.43 -8.07
C ASP A 347 -7.57 6.94 -7.56
N GLY A 348 -7.20 6.55 -6.34
CA GLY A 348 -5.94 6.82 -5.64
C GLY A 348 -5.87 8.20 -5.00
N ARG A 349 -7.02 8.78 -4.71
CA ARG A 349 -7.15 9.95 -3.84
C ARG A 349 -7.95 9.58 -2.62
N ALA A 350 -7.58 10.18 -1.50
CA ALA A 350 -8.35 9.98 -0.29
C ALA A 350 -9.72 10.67 -0.39
N ASP A 351 -10.76 9.94 -0.03
CA ASP A 351 -12.15 10.35 -0.08
C ASP A 351 -12.67 10.78 1.29
N LEU A 352 -13.81 11.46 1.32
CA LEU A 352 -14.42 11.94 2.54
C LEU A 352 -15.73 11.17 2.85
N PHE A 353 -15.85 10.68 4.07
CA PHE A 353 -17.13 10.23 4.62
C PHE A 353 -17.84 11.39 5.36
N ALA A 354 -19.16 11.49 5.21
CA ALA A 354 -19.96 12.36 6.06
C ALA A 354 -21.37 11.82 6.27
N ARG A 355 -21.92 11.96 7.50
CA ARG A 355 -23.29 11.60 7.84
C ARG A 355 -24.17 12.85 7.93
N ASN A 356 -25.31 12.81 7.24
CA ASN A 356 -26.34 13.82 7.38
C ASN A 356 -27.09 13.66 8.71
N ASP A 357 -27.09 14.68 9.55
CA ASP A 357 -27.64 14.62 10.91
C ASP A 357 -29.16 14.48 10.94
N SER A 358 -29.86 15.03 9.93
CA SER A 358 -31.33 15.00 9.88
C SER A 358 -31.88 13.66 9.42
N THR A 359 -31.19 12.99 8.50
CA THR A 359 -31.62 11.70 7.92
C THR A 359 -30.94 10.51 8.56
N GLY A 360 -29.74 10.71 9.14
CA GLY A 360 -28.86 9.65 9.61
C GLY A 360 -28.12 8.92 8.49
N GLU A 361 -28.29 9.35 7.24
CA GLU A 361 -27.68 8.73 6.08
C GLU A 361 -26.21 9.12 5.96
N GLY A 362 -25.33 8.14 5.76
CA GLY A 362 -23.92 8.30 5.47
C GLY A 362 -23.68 8.44 3.98
N PHE A 363 -22.69 9.24 3.62
CA PHE A 363 -22.29 9.48 2.25
C PHE A 363 -20.78 9.39 2.07
N ALA A 364 -20.37 8.79 0.96
CA ALA A 364 -19.03 8.96 0.42
C ALA A 364 -19.01 10.15 -0.54
N TYR A 365 -18.00 11.01 -0.40
CA TYR A 365 -17.71 12.12 -1.30
C TYR A 365 -16.36 11.87 -1.95
N TYR A 366 -16.35 11.55 -3.24
CA TYR A 366 -15.12 11.23 -3.97
C TYR A 366 -14.33 12.49 -4.28
N SER A 367 -13.04 12.45 -3.97
CA SER A 367 -12.12 13.54 -4.27
C SER A 367 -11.95 13.72 -5.78
N GLN A 368 -11.80 14.98 -6.19
CA GLN A 368 -11.43 15.40 -7.54
C GLN A 368 -10.16 16.29 -7.50
N GLY A 369 -9.32 16.10 -6.52
CA GLY A 369 -8.19 16.94 -6.22
C GLY A 369 -8.57 18.03 -5.23
N ILE A 370 -8.52 19.30 -5.63
CA ILE A 370 -8.87 20.45 -4.77
C ILE A 370 -10.39 20.68 -4.61
N THR A 371 -11.21 19.76 -5.11
CA THR A 371 -12.68 19.76 -4.98
C THR A 371 -13.16 18.34 -4.65
N ILE A 372 -14.44 18.21 -4.28
CA ILE A 372 -15.10 16.91 -4.13
C ILE A 372 -16.24 16.78 -5.13
N GLY A 373 -16.47 15.56 -5.60
CA GLY A 373 -17.48 15.22 -6.58
C GLY A 373 -18.87 14.97 -5.98
N ASN A 374 -19.68 14.21 -6.72
CA ASN A 374 -21.00 13.77 -6.26
C ASN A 374 -20.84 12.88 -5.03
N ARG A 375 -21.83 12.93 -4.14
CA ARG A 375 -21.93 12.02 -3.01
C ARG A 375 -22.64 10.73 -3.42
N TYR A 376 -22.27 9.65 -2.77
CA TYR A 376 -22.90 8.34 -2.91
C TYR A 376 -23.43 7.89 -1.55
N SER A 377 -24.67 7.40 -1.53
CA SER A 377 -25.27 6.90 -0.29
C SER A 377 -24.59 5.62 0.18
N LEU A 378 -24.25 5.59 1.44
CA LEU A 378 -23.72 4.41 2.15
C LEU A 378 -24.78 3.81 3.11
N GLY A 379 -26.03 4.28 3.04
CA GLY A 379 -27.13 3.80 3.87
C GLY A 379 -27.24 4.48 5.23
N ASP A 380 -27.89 3.80 6.19
CA ASP A 380 -28.23 4.34 7.51
C ASP A 380 -27.06 4.17 8.50
N TRP A 381 -26.62 5.29 9.07
CA TRP A 381 -25.52 5.39 10.04
C TRP A 381 -25.98 5.98 11.38
N ARG A 382 -27.28 5.92 11.67
CA ARG A 382 -27.80 6.27 13.01
C ARG A 382 -27.25 5.31 14.05
N GLY A 383 -27.07 5.78 15.26
CA GLY A 383 -26.53 4.97 16.36
C GLY A 383 -25.02 5.02 16.52
N TYR A 384 -24.31 5.68 15.60
CA TYR A 384 -22.87 5.93 15.73
C TYR A 384 -22.59 7.40 16.05
N ASP A 385 -21.60 7.63 16.92
CA ASP A 385 -21.13 8.97 17.31
C ASP A 385 -19.68 9.24 16.92
N LEU A 386 -19.00 8.24 16.31
CA LEU A 386 -17.67 8.37 15.75
C LEU A 386 -17.54 7.48 14.52
N VAL A 387 -16.88 8.01 13.49
CA VAL A 387 -16.47 7.29 12.29
C VAL A 387 -15.00 7.61 12.01
N ARG A 388 -14.20 6.59 11.70
CA ARG A 388 -12.83 6.74 11.21
C ARG A 388 -12.63 5.83 10.04
N GLN A 389 -12.20 6.40 8.93
CA GLN A 389 -11.81 5.66 7.75
C GLN A 389 -10.41 5.07 7.92
N THR A 390 -10.25 3.81 7.52
CA THR A 390 -8.99 3.10 7.58
C THR A 390 -9.04 1.87 6.67
N ASP A 391 -7.94 1.17 6.50
CA ASP A 391 -7.84 -0.20 5.98
C ASP A 391 -7.18 -1.03 7.08
N LEU A 392 -8.00 -1.66 7.93
CA LEU A 392 -7.53 -2.25 9.18
C LEU A 392 -6.94 -3.65 8.98
N ASP A 393 -7.41 -4.40 7.97
CA ASP A 393 -6.87 -5.72 7.60
C ASP A 393 -5.96 -5.70 6.37
N ARG A 394 -5.74 -4.50 5.81
CA ARG A 394 -4.88 -4.23 4.67
C ARG A 394 -5.27 -4.96 3.39
N ASP A 395 -6.57 -5.21 3.23
CA ASP A 395 -7.11 -5.83 2.02
C ASP A 395 -7.29 -4.85 0.85
N GLN A 396 -6.93 -3.57 1.03
CA GLN A 396 -7.07 -2.45 0.09
C GLN A 396 -8.51 -2.05 -0.18
N ARG A 397 -9.43 -2.47 0.66
CA ARG A 397 -10.77 -1.94 0.70
C ARG A 397 -10.91 -1.03 1.90
N GLN A 398 -11.67 0.04 1.70
CA GLN A 398 -11.87 1.00 2.77
C GLN A 398 -12.76 0.39 3.84
N ASP A 399 -12.24 0.38 5.06
CA ASP A 399 -12.95 0.02 6.28
C ASP A 399 -13.38 1.26 7.06
N PHE A 400 -14.25 1.03 8.02
CA PHE A 400 -14.66 2.04 8.99
C PHE A 400 -14.56 1.48 10.41
N VAL A 401 -13.86 2.18 11.27
CA VAL A 401 -13.94 1.98 12.71
C VAL A 401 -14.97 2.96 13.26
N LEU A 402 -16.00 2.41 13.86
CA LEU A 402 -17.20 3.11 14.30
C LEU A 402 -17.30 3.02 15.82
N ARG A 403 -17.77 4.07 16.49
CA ARG A 403 -18.20 3.94 17.87
C ARG A 403 -19.70 4.09 17.94
N THR A 404 -20.37 3.10 18.54
CA THR A 404 -21.80 3.16 18.83
C THR A 404 -22.07 4.16 19.95
N THR A 405 -23.28 4.75 19.99
CA THR A 405 -23.75 5.57 21.11
C THR A 405 -23.80 4.82 22.45
N GLY A 406 -23.77 3.49 22.42
CA GLY A 406 -23.60 2.60 23.58
C GLY A 406 -22.15 2.41 24.03
N GLY A 407 -21.18 2.97 23.31
CA GLY A 407 -19.75 2.89 23.67
C GLY A 407 -19.05 1.61 23.28
N HIS A 408 -19.56 0.87 22.31
CA HIS A 408 -18.83 -0.23 21.63
C HIS A 408 -18.08 0.31 20.42
N LEU A 409 -16.93 -0.27 20.08
CA LEU A 409 -16.35 -0.10 18.76
C LEU A 409 -16.84 -1.23 17.86
N ASP A 410 -17.18 -0.85 16.63
CA ASP A 410 -17.51 -1.75 15.53
C ASP A 410 -16.48 -1.56 14.40
N TRP A 411 -16.06 -2.64 13.80
CA TRP A 411 -15.34 -2.65 12.55
C TRP A 411 -16.30 -3.02 11.42
N TYR A 412 -16.49 -2.10 10.48
CA TYR A 412 -17.31 -2.29 9.30
C TYR A 412 -16.40 -2.41 8.09
N HIS A 413 -16.37 -3.61 7.49
CA HIS A 413 -15.41 -3.96 6.45
C HIS A 413 -16.02 -4.87 5.39
N TYR A 414 -15.38 -4.96 4.25
CA TYR A 414 -15.78 -5.89 3.21
C TYR A 414 -15.27 -7.29 3.48
N SER A 415 -16.16 -8.26 3.57
CA SER A 415 -15.82 -9.68 3.67
C SER A 415 -15.85 -10.34 2.29
N ALA A 416 -14.71 -10.79 1.79
CA ALA A 416 -14.64 -11.54 0.53
C ALA A 416 -15.41 -12.86 0.60
N ALA A 417 -15.48 -13.49 1.77
CA ALA A 417 -16.25 -14.74 1.98
C ALA A 417 -17.76 -14.52 1.91
N ALA A 418 -18.26 -13.39 2.45
CA ALA A 418 -19.67 -13.01 2.38
C ALA A 418 -20.00 -12.27 1.08
N ASN A 419 -19.02 -11.78 0.33
CA ASN A 419 -19.14 -10.88 -0.80
C ASN A 419 -20.00 -9.63 -0.46
N ALA A 420 -19.82 -9.08 0.75
CA ALA A 420 -20.59 -7.99 1.31
C ALA A 420 -19.83 -7.29 2.42
N PHE A 421 -20.24 -6.06 2.75
CA PHE A 421 -19.81 -5.42 3.98
C PHE A 421 -20.44 -6.08 5.19
N VAL A 422 -19.66 -6.31 6.22
CA VAL A 422 -20.06 -6.94 7.48
C VAL A 422 -19.61 -6.09 8.67
N HIS A 423 -20.25 -6.29 9.81
CA HIS A 423 -19.88 -5.69 11.09
C HIS A 423 -19.20 -6.72 11.98
N GLN A 424 -18.17 -6.28 12.69
CA GLN A 424 -17.56 -7.03 13.78
C GLN A 424 -17.49 -6.13 15.02
N ASP A 425 -18.11 -6.58 16.14
CA ASP A 425 -18.01 -5.89 17.42
C ASP A 425 -16.60 -6.09 18.00
N LEU A 426 -15.88 -4.99 18.22
CA LEU A 426 -14.54 -4.95 18.81
C LEU A 426 -14.58 -4.76 20.34
N GLY A 427 -15.78 -4.80 20.94
CA GLY A 427 -15.98 -4.72 22.37
C GLY A 427 -16.36 -3.35 22.90
N GLY A 428 -16.79 -3.34 24.17
CA GLY A 428 -17.28 -2.16 24.87
C GLY A 428 -16.19 -1.40 25.65
N GLY A 429 -16.64 -0.33 26.34
CA GLY A 429 -15.77 0.51 27.18
C GLY A 429 -15.22 1.76 26.52
N TRP A 430 -15.50 1.95 25.23
CA TRP A 430 -15.00 3.07 24.44
C TRP A 430 -15.82 4.36 24.63
N GLY A 431 -16.99 4.28 25.24
CA GLY A 431 -17.82 5.45 25.58
C GLY A 431 -17.15 6.42 26.56
N ALA A 432 -16.17 5.94 27.35
CA ALA A 432 -15.37 6.77 28.25
C ALA A 432 -14.20 7.49 27.56
N MET A 433 -13.88 7.14 26.32
CA MET A 433 -12.79 7.77 25.56
C MET A 433 -13.26 9.11 25.00
N LYS A 434 -12.54 10.17 25.31
CA LYS A 434 -12.80 11.54 24.82
C LYS A 434 -12.49 11.70 23.34
N SER A 435 -11.48 10.99 22.86
CA SER A 435 -11.04 11.05 21.46
C SER A 435 -10.54 9.68 21.03
N ILE A 436 -10.79 9.32 19.77
CA ILE A 436 -10.28 8.12 19.11
C ILE A 436 -9.88 8.53 17.70
N VAL A 437 -8.63 8.20 17.30
CA VAL A 437 -8.12 8.41 15.94
C VAL A 437 -7.27 7.22 15.50
N LEU A 438 -7.17 7.02 14.19
CA LEU A 438 -6.33 6.00 13.56
C LEU A 438 -5.33 6.70 12.65
N PRO A 439 -4.14 7.05 13.16
CA PRO A 439 -3.16 7.84 12.42
C PRO A 439 -2.45 7.06 11.31
N GLY A 440 -2.50 5.74 11.34
CA GLY A 440 -1.75 4.80 10.53
C GLY A 440 -0.80 3.97 11.40
N ASP A 441 0.25 3.43 10.80
CA ASP A 441 1.29 2.65 11.50
C ASP A 441 2.21 3.56 12.34
N LEU A 442 2.02 3.57 13.65
CA LEU A 442 2.86 4.32 14.59
C LEU A 442 4.03 3.51 15.16
N ASN A 443 3.90 2.18 15.16
CA ASN A 443 4.88 1.30 15.81
C ASN A 443 5.89 0.69 14.83
N GLY A 444 5.64 0.76 13.52
CA GLY A 444 6.53 0.29 12.46
C GLY A 444 6.31 -1.18 12.07
N ASP A 445 5.15 -1.77 12.42
CA ASP A 445 4.80 -3.14 12.06
C ASP A 445 3.98 -3.23 10.76
N ALA A 446 3.69 -2.09 10.14
CA ALA A 446 2.92 -1.92 8.93
C ALA A 446 1.41 -2.10 9.08
N LEU A 447 0.88 -2.13 10.29
CA LEU A 447 -0.54 -2.23 10.58
C LEU A 447 -1.05 -0.90 11.13
N THR A 448 -2.31 -0.61 10.88
CA THR A 448 -2.92 0.63 11.38
C THR A 448 -3.18 0.53 12.87
N ASP A 449 -2.62 1.48 13.63
CA ASP A 449 -2.78 1.60 15.07
C ASP A 449 -3.94 2.53 15.45
N LEU A 450 -4.47 2.37 16.68
CA LEU A 450 -5.49 3.23 17.25
C LEU A 450 -4.92 4.02 18.43
N LEU A 451 -5.22 5.31 18.45
CA LEU A 451 -4.96 6.21 19.58
C LEU A 451 -6.27 6.57 20.26
N ALA A 452 -6.29 6.54 21.59
CA ALA A 452 -7.43 7.00 22.37
C ALA A 452 -7.01 7.82 23.56
N VAL A 453 -7.76 8.89 23.87
CA VAL A 453 -7.62 9.72 25.08
C VAL A 453 -8.71 9.32 26.06
N ASP A 454 -8.34 8.88 27.24
CA ASP A 454 -9.29 8.52 28.28
C ASP A 454 -9.86 9.74 29.04
N ALA A 455 -10.81 9.49 29.95
CA ALA A 455 -11.45 10.53 30.75
C ALA A 455 -10.46 11.32 31.61
N GLY A 456 -9.32 10.70 32.01
CA GLY A 456 -8.25 11.34 32.77
C GLY A 456 -7.31 12.19 31.90
N GLY A 457 -7.44 12.14 30.59
CA GLY A 457 -6.56 12.84 29.64
C GLY A 457 -5.24 12.10 29.36
N GLN A 458 -5.20 10.80 29.65
CA GLN A 458 -4.10 9.92 29.26
C GLN A 458 -4.29 9.48 27.82
N LEU A 459 -3.24 9.62 26.99
CA LEU A 459 -3.18 9.08 25.63
C LEU A 459 -2.68 7.63 25.67
N TRP A 460 -3.40 6.77 24.98
CA TRP A 460 -3.12 5.34 24.86
C TRP A 460 -2.92 4.97 23.39
N LEU A 461 -1.92 4.14 23.12
CA LEU A 461 -1.70 3.46 21.84
C LEU A 461 -2.22 2.02 21.96
N TYR A 462 -3.02 1.60 21.00
CA TYR A 462 -3.49 0.24 20.79
C TYR A 462 -2.93 -0.25 19.44
N PRO A 463 -1.91 -1.14 19.44
CA PRO A 463 -1.36 -1.67 18.20
C PRO A 463 -2.41 -2.46 17.42
N GLY A 464 -2.47 -2.27 16.10
CA GLY A 464 -3.30 -3.09 15.22
C GLY A 464 -2.73 -4.50 15.06
N ASN A 465 -3.61 -5.50 14.88
CA ASN A 465 -3.21 -6.89 14.62
C ASN A 465 -3.37 -7.29 13.14
N GLY A 466 -3.95 -6.42 12.29
CA GLY A 466 -4.18 -6.68 10.87
C GLY A 466 -5.35 -7.65 10.59
N ASP A 467 -6.18 -7.92 11.57
CA ASP A 467 -7.35 -8.79 11.50
C ASP A 467 -8.63 -8.13 12.05
N GLY A 468 -8.63 -6.80 12.10
CA GLY A 468 -9.71 -5.99 12.68
C GLY A 468 -9.63 -5.85 14.20
N SER A 469 -8.71 -6.52 14.88
CA SER A 469 -8.53 -6.41 16.34
C SER A 469 -7.33 -5.54 16.71
N PHE A 470 -7.25 -5.17 18.00
CA PHE A 470 -6.15 -4.40 18.56
C PHE A 470 -5.46 -5.15 19.70
N GLY A 471 -4.14 -4.99 19.79
CA GLY A 471 -3.31 -5.56 20.83
C GLY A 471 -3.40 -4.83 22.19
N ASN A 472 -2.55 -5.22 23.12
CA ASN A 472 -2.48 -4.61 24.43
C ASN A 472 -2.02 -3.14 24.33
N ARG A 473 -2.77 -2.24 24.97
CA ARG A 473 -2.45 -0.81 24.94
C ARG A 473 -1.21 -0.46 25.72
N SER A 474 -0.51 0.57 25.27
CA SER A 474 0.60 1.23 25.97
C SER A 474 0.31 2.70 26.21
N ALA A 475 0.84 3.27 27.32
CA ALA A 475 0.60 4.66 27.67
C ALA A 475 1.61 5.58 26.97
N LEU A 476 1.13 6.63 26.30
CA LEU A 476 1.96 7.64 25.63
C LEU A 476 2.09 8.95 26.43
N GLY A 477 1.46 9.05 27.59
CA GLY A 477 1.54 10.20 28.49
C GLY A 477 0.23 10.95 28.69
N GLY A 478 0.18 11.79 29.71
CA GLY A 478 -0.98 12.60 30.09
C GLY A 478 -0.99 13.99 29.46
N GLY A 479 -2.05 14.77 29.79
CA GLY A 479 -2.20 16.16 29.35
C GLY A 479 -3.02 16.34 28.07
N TRP A 480 -3.61 15.27 27.52
CA TRP A 480 -4.36 15.28 26.26
C TRP A 480 -5.84 15.58 26.43
N GLY A 481 -6.33 15.69 27.66
CA GLY A 481 -7.76 15.80 27.95
C GLY A 481 -8.47 17.03 27.39
N SER A 482 -7.72 18.08 27.03
CA SER A 482 -8.22 19.31 26.40
C SER A 482 -7.82 19.47 24.93
N MET A 483 -7.12 18.49 24.36
CA MET A 483 -6.71 18.51 22.96
C MET A 483 -7.79 17.87 22.07
N VAL A 484 -8.01 18.42 20.88
CA VAL A 484 -8.76 17.77 19.82
C VAL A 484 -7.77 17.04 18.92
N LEU A 485 -7.82 15.71 18.95
CA LEU A 485 -6.96 14.91 18.10
C LEU A 485 -7.47 14.86 16.67
N VAL A 486 -6.57 15.05 15.74
CA VAL A 486 -6.81 14.92 14.30
C VAL A 486 -5.72 14.03 13.74
N GLY A 487 -6.07 12.96 13.09
CA GLY A 487 -5.03 12.03 12.63
C GLY A 487 -5.48 11.18 11.48
N LYS A 488 -4.67 11.06 10.53
CA LYS A 488 -4.27 10.03 9.58
C LYS A 488 -3.32 10.70 8.62
N GLY A 489 -2.10 10.18 8.57
CA GLY A 489 -1.15 10.49 7.53
C GLY A 489 0.24 10.84 8.02
N ASP A 490 1.14 10.89 7.07
CA ASP A 490 2.51 11.38 7.19
C ASP A 490 2.54 12.86 6.78
N TYR A 491 2.45 13.75 7.76
CA TYR A 491 2.50 15.21 7.51
C TYR A 491 3.93 15.73 7.40
N THR A 492 4.91 14.99 7.93
CA THR A 492 6.32 15.37 7.87
C THR A 492 7.01 14.93 6.59
N GLY A 493 6.46 13.96 5.87
CA GLY A 493 7.05 13.37 4.67
C GLY A 493 8.19 12.41 4.99
N ASP A 494 8.24 11.85 6.21
CA ASP A 494 9.32 10.95 6.66
C ASP A 494 8.97 9.45 6.54
N GLY A 495 7.76 9.12 6.06
CA GLY A 495 7.28 7.76 5.88
C GLY A 495 6.68 7.13 7.13
N LYS A 496 6.41 7.92 8.18
CA LYS A 496 5.81 7.48 9.43
C LYS A 496 4.49 8.20 9.66
N ALA A 497 3.56 7.53 10.32
CA ALA A 497 2.32 8.15 10.72
C ALA A 497 2.54 9.22 11.81
N ASP A 498 1.93 10.38 11.63
CA ASP A 498 2.00 11.53 12.54
C ASP A 498 0.65 11.77 13.22
N LEU A 499 0.64 12.61 14.27
CA LEU A 499 -0.56 13.07 14.93
C LEU A 499 -0.65 14.58 14.91
N LEU A 500 -1.80 15.10 14.49
CA LEU A 500 -2.17 16.50 14.69
C LEU A 500 -3.04 16.64 15.94
N ALA A 501 -2.85 17.72 16.69
CA ALA A 501 -3.70 18.03 17.83
C ALA A 501 -3.91 19.54 17.99
N GLN A 502 -5.18 19.95 18.03
CA GLN A 502 -5.57 21.32 18.31
C GLN A 502 -5.62 21.56 19.81
N ASP A 503 -4.98 22.64 20.27
CA ASP A 503 -5.08 23.06 21.66
C ASP A 503 -6.24 24.04 21.91
N THR A 504 -6.51 24.34 23.19
CA THR A 504 -7.58 25.28 23.59
C THR A 504 -7.35 26.74 23.18
N SER A 505 -6.13 27.08 22.74
CA SER A 505 -5.80 28.43 22.21
C SER A 505 -6.02 28.52 20.70
N GLY A 506 -6.45 27.44 20.05
CA GLY A 506 -6.64 27.37 18.60
C GLY A 506 -5.34 27.26 17.83
N LYS A 507 -4.30 26.69 18.41
CA LYS A 507 -3.08 26.28 17.69
C LYS A 507 -3.20 24.81 17.29
N LEU A 508 -2.74 24.51 16.09
CA LEU A 508 -2.60 23.13 15.61
C LEU A 508 -1.16 22.68 15.76
N TRP A 509 -0.95 21.66 16.57
CA TRP A 509 0.35 21.06 16.83
C TRP A 509 0.50 19.76 16.04
N LEU A 510 1.69 19.57 15.47
CA LEU A 510 2.13 18.32 14.88
C LEU A 510 3.02 17.58 15.87
N TYR A 511 2.74 16.31 16.08
CA TYR A 511 3.52 15.35 16.84
C TYR A 511 4.08 14.31 15.85
N PRO A 512 5.34 14.45 15.41
CA PRO A 512 5.94 13.50 14.49
C PRO A 512 6.02 12.10 15.09
N GLY A 513 5.56 11.10 14.35
CA GLY A 513 5.71 9.72 14.78
C GLY A 513 7.15 9.24 14.70
N THR A 514 7.54 8.36 15.61
CA THR A 514 8.90 7.77 15.59
C THR A 514 8.97 6.46 14.83
N GLY A 515 7.81 5.89 14.40
CA GLY A 515 7.73 4.53 13.86
C GLY A 515 8.07 3.44 14.88
N ARG A 516 7.97 3.76 16.19
CA ARG A 516 8.27 2.84 17.32
C ARG A 516 7.25 2.98 18.44
N GLY A 517 6.02 3.39 18.09
CA GLY A 517 4.94 3.57 19.05
C GLY A 517 5.12 4.78 19.97
N ALA A 518 5.78 5.84 19.52
CA ALA A 518 6.02 7.07 20.28
C ALA A 518 6.04 8.29 19.37
N PHE A 519 6.04 9.49 19.96
CA PHE A 519 6.17 10.74 19.24
C PHE A 519 7.49 11.45 19.56
N GLY A 520 8.00 12.17 18.56
CA GLY A 520 9.11 13.11 18.71
C GLY A 520 8.67 14.45 19.30
N ASN A 521 9.55 15.44 19.26
CA ASN A 521 9.23 16.80 19.70
C ASN A 521 8.17 17.42 18.79
N ARG A 522 7.09 17.92 19.40
CA ARG A 522 6.04 18.59 18.65
C ARG A 522 6.53 19.87 17.99
N SER A 523 5.98 20.20 16.84
CA SER A 523 6.16 21.44 16.12
C SER A 523 4.80 22.14 15.87
N LEU A 524 4.81 23.39 15.47
CA LEU A 524 3.59 24.15 15.19
C LEU A 524 3.22 23.98 13.72
N ALA A 525 2.12 23.27 13.44
CA ALA A 525 1.56 23.12 12.08
C ALA A 525 0.68 24.32 11.68
N GLY A 526 0.03 24.97 12.67
CA GLY A 526 -0.77 26.17 12.46
C GLY A 526 -0.80 27.08 13.68
N SER A 527 -0.48 28.37 13.51
CA SER A 527 -0.18 29.29 14.61
C SER A 527 -1.40 29.79 15.37
N ALA A 528 -2.53 30.00 14.72
CA ALA A 528 -3.77 30.49 15.34
C ALA A 528 -4.95 30.29 14.37
N GLY A 529 -6.19 30.35 14.93
CA GLY A 529 -7.41 30.26 14.14
C GLY A 529 -7.87 28.85 13.82
N TRP A 530 -7.20 27.82 14.32
CA TRP A 530 -7.61 26.43 14.17
C TRP A 530 -8.68 26.10 15.24
N THR A 531 -9.86 26.70 15.10
CA THR A 531 -10.99 26.52 16.02
C THR A 531 -12.19 25.95 15.27
N PHE A 532 -11.94 24.98 14.43
CA PHE A 532 -12.98 24.36 13.61
C PHE A 532 -13.81 23.37 14.42
N PRO A 533 -15.15 23.38 14.28
CA PRO A 533 -16.03 22.43 14.95
C PRO A 533 -15.82 20.96 14.53
N ALA A 534 -15.26 20.71 13.35
CA ALA A 534 -14.98 19.36 12.87
C ALA A 534 -13.78 19.34 11.93
N TYR A 535 -13.06 18.23 12.00
CA TYR A 535 -11.93 17.89 11.13
C TYR A 535 -12.11 16.48 10.56
N ALA A 536 -11.61 16.27 9.34
CA ALA A 536 -11.39 14.94 8.79
C ALA A 536 -10.00 14.88 8.15
N ALA A 537 -9.21 13.91 8.59
CA ALA A 537 -7.91 13.60 8.03
C ALA A 537 -8.05 12.26 7.32
N THR A 538 -8.12 12.29 6.02
CA THR A 538 -8.41 11.10 5.19
C THR A 538 -7.20 10.62 4.39
N GLY A 539 -6.13 11.40 4.31
CA GLY A 539 -4.92 11.08 3.55
C GLY A 539 -4.66 12.08 2.43
N ASP A 540 -4.12 11.62 1.32
CA ASP A 540 -3.80 12.41 0.12
C ASP A 540 -5.07 12.67 -0.70
N VAL A 541 -5.71 13.81 -0.46
CA VAL A 541 -6.97 14.18 -1.11
C VAL A 541 -6.73 14.77 -2.51
N ASP A 542 -5.68 15.58 -2.69
CA ASP A 542 -5.44 16.25 -3.95
C ASP A 542 -4.59 15.44 -4.94
N GLY A 543 -4.04 14.31 -4.49
CA GLY A 543 -3.28 13.38 -5.33
C GLY A 543 -1.80 13.76 -5.49
N ASP A 544 -1.26 14.64 -4.63
CA ASP A 544 0.12 15.11 -4.71
C ASP A 544 1.12 14.23 -3.92
N GLY A 545 0.64 13.28 -3.12
CA GLY A 545 1.44 12.36 -2.32
C GLY A 545 1.69 12.79 -0.89
N ARG A 546 0.92 13.75 -0.41
CA ARG A 546 1.03 14.25 0.96
C ARG A 546 -0.31 14.15 1.66
N ALA A 547 -0.27 14.01 2.98
CA ALA A 547 -1.49 13.97 3.76
C ALA A 547 -2.11 15.36 3.88
N ASP A 548 -3.42 15.46 3.61
CA ASP A 548 -4.22 16.66 3.62
C ASP A 548 -5.18 16.69 4.81
N LEU A 549 -5.84 17.82 5.01
CA LEU A 549 -6.77 18.01 6.11
C LEU A 549 -8.04 18.73 5.65
N PHE A 550 -9.20 18.12 5.88
CA PHE A 550 -10.47 18.82 5.83
C PHE A 550 -10.79 19.49 7.18
N ALA A 551 -11.31 20.69 7.13
CA ALA A 551 -11.82 21.40 8.29
C ALA A 551 -13.12 22.14 7.97
N ARG A 552 -14.16 21.95 8.80
CA ARG A 552 -15.43 22.64 8.69
C ARG A 552 -15.46 23.82 9.65
N ASP A 553 -15.74 25.01 9.15
CA ASP A 553 -15.86 26.20 10.01
C ASP A 553 -17.26 26.35 10.66
N GLY A 554 -17.40 27.33 11.56
CA GLY A 554 -18.64 27.59 12.28
C GLY A 554 -19.79 28.10 11.39
N ALA A 555 -19.49 28.59 10.18
CA ALA A 555 -20.49 28.98 9.19
C ALA A 555 -20.98 27.78 8.34
N GLY A 556 -20.36 26.61 8.52
CA GLY A 556 -20.68 25.40 7.76
C GLY A 556 -20.01 25.36 6.40
N VAL A 557 -18.90 26.05 6.24
CA VAL A 557 -18.04 25.93 5.05
C VAL A 557 -16.99 24.85 5.31
N LEU A 558 -16.88 23.90 4.41
CA LEU A 558 -15.81 22.91 4.41
C LEU A 558 -14.62 23.44 3.61
N TRP A 559 -13.45 23.33 4.19
CA TRP A 559 -12.17 23.74 3.64
C TRP A 559 -11.25 22.54 3.49
N LEU A 560 -10.47 22.49 2.41
CA LEU A 560 -9.34 21.57 2.24
C LEU A 560 -8.05 22.33 2.46
N TYR A 561 -7.17 21.82 3.29
CA TYR A 561 -5.83 22.29 3.57
C TYR A 561 -4.82 21.28 3.03
N PRO A 562 -4.21 21.50 1.85
CA PRO A 562 -3.18 20.64 1.31
C PRO A 562 -1.95 20.62 2.20
N GLY A 563 -1.45 19.43 2.49
CA GLY A 563 -0.22 19.26 3.25
C GLY A 563 1.01 19.58 2.40
N ASN A 564 2.05 20.13 3.02
CA ASN A 564 3.30 20.43 2.31
C ASN A 564 4.38 19.35 2.48
N GLY A 565 4.06 18.24 3.20
CA GLY A 565 5.00 17.15 3.51
C GLY A 565 6.21 17.60 4.35
N ARG A 566 6.07 18.70 5.11
CA ARG A 566 7.11 19.26 6.01
C ARG A 566 6.51 19.74 7.32
N GLY A 567 5.36 19.20 7.68
CA GLY A 567 4.69 19.49 8.94
C GLY A 567 3.83 20.76 8.96
N ALA A 568 3.46 21.30 7.79
CA ALA A 568 2.58 22.46 7.68
C ALA A 568 1.65 22.31 6.46
N PHE A 569 0.73 23.25 6.30
CA PHE A 569 -0.26 23.26 5.21
C PHE A 569 -0.01 24.43 4.25
N GLY A 570 -0.41 24.25 2.99
CA GLY A 570 -0.46 25.29 1.97
C GLY A 570 -1.71 26.17 2.08
N ASP A 571 -1.98 26.94 1.01
CA ASP A 571 -3.21 27.74 0.90
C ASP A 571 -4.43 26.82 0.84
N ARG A 572 -5.45 27.15 1.63
CA ARG A 572 -6.67 26.35 1.69
C ARG A 572 -7.59 26.58 0.49
N TYR A 573 -8.32 25.55 0.13
CA TYR A 573 -9.37 25.59 -0.89
C TYR A 573 -10.76 25.48 -0.25
N GLN A 574 -11.69 26.30 -0.73
CA GLN A 574 -13.10 26.21 -0.29
C GLN A 574 -13.78 25.09 -1.06
N ILE A 575 -14.20 24.04 -0.33
CA ILE A 575 -14.95 22.93 -0.91
C ILE A 575 -16.42 23.31 -1.14
N GLY A 576 -17.04 23.98 -0.15
CA GLY A 576 -18.41 24.45 -0.27
C GLY A 576 -19.07 24.70 1.08
N GLY A 577 -20.27 25.27 1.03
CA GLY A 577 -21.10 25.54 2.21
C GLY A 577 -22.14 24.43 2.46
N GLY A 578 -22.94 24.59 3.54
CA GLY A 578 -24.04 23.69 3.87
C GLY A 578 -23.65 22.50 4.76
N TRP A 579 -22.41 22.45 5.27
CA TRP A 579 -21.88 21.34 6.06
C TRP A 579 -22.30 21.37 7.54
N ASN A 580 -23.11 22.35 7.98
CA ASN A 580 -23.65 22.37 9.35
C ASN A 580 -24.58 21.20 9.68
N GLY A 581 -25.17 20.57 8.66
CA GLY A 581 -25.98 19.36 8.80
C GLY A 581 -25.20 18.06 8.84
N TYR A 582 -23.85 18.12 8.97
CA TYR A 582 -22.95 16.95 8.99
C TYR A 582 -22.02 17.08 10.19
N SER A 583 -22.46 16.60 11.36
CA SER A 583 -21.63 16.63 12.58
C SER A 583 -20.56 15.55 12.57
N LEU A 584 -20.78 14.46 11.86
CA LEU A 584 -19.90 13.32 11.75
C LEU A 584 -19.25 13.31 10.36
N ILE A 585 -17.97 13.68 10.32
CA ILE A 585 -17.10 13.63 9.14
C ILE A 585 -15.84 12.84 9.49
N GLY A 586 -15.31 12.05 8.53
CA GLY A 586 -14.15 11.18 8.78
C GLY A 586 -13.56 10.57 7.53
#